data_1efe46acd306cbf45479c9148268eb28
#
_entry.id   1efe46acd306cbf45479c9148268eb28
#
_cell.length_a   1.000
_cell.length_b   1.000
_cell.length_c   1.000
_cell.angle_alpha   90.00
_cell.angle_beta   90.00
_cell.angle_gamma   90.00
#
_symmetry.space_group_name_H-M   'P 1'
#
loop_
_entity.id
_entity.type
_entity.pdbx_description
1 polymer ?
#
loop_
_entity_poly.entity_id
_entity_poly.type
_entity_poly.pdbx_seq_one_letter_code
_entity_poly.pdbx_strand_id
1 'polypeptide(L)'
;MKSIFKIVFLFGMTALVSSCHDKSAPNYQYFPNMYESVGYETYSESAAFKDGKEGQLPVAGTINRGFEPYEYENSPAGYELAKASLKSPLDSIERSSEKGKELFEIYCISCHGAAGNGKGKLVEREKFLGVPNYADRPITEGSVFHVITYGLNSMGSHANQLNTHERWLVADYVLKLKSQL
;
A
#
# COMPACT_ATOMS: atom_id res chain seq x y z
N MET A 1 46.48 20.88 48.06
CA MET A 1 46.16 21.26 46.66
C MET A 1 46.17 20.08 45.70
N LYS A 2 47.18 19.22 45.68
CA LYS A 2 47.25 18.08 44.72
C LYS A 2 46.12 17.04 44.88
N SER A 3 45.56 16.84 46.09
CA SER A 3 44.43 15.92 46.34
C SER A 3 43.12 16.47 45.82
N ILE A 4 42.87 17.74 46.00
CA ILE A 4 41.65 18.43 45.50
C ILE A 4 41.58 18.36 43.99
N PHE A 5 42.70 18.56 43.32
CA PHE A 5 42.78 18.47 41.87
C PHE A 5 42.44 17.06 41.33
N LYS A 6 42.90 16.02 42.02
CA LYS A 6 42.55 14.64 41.68
C LYS A 6 41.07 14.32 41.87
N ILE A 7 40.44 14.86 42.93
CA ILE A 7 39.02 14.67 43.20
C ILE A 7 38.16 15.36 42.15
N VAL A 8 38.50 16.61 41.82
CA VAL A 8 37.81 17.40 40.79
C VAL A 8 37.96 16.74 39.39
N PHE A 9 39.14 16.24 39.09
CA PHE A 9 39.39 15.50 37.84
C PHE A 9 38.61 14.20 37.78
N LEU A 10 38.54 13.44 38.87
CA LEU A 10 37.77 12.20 38.97
C LEU A 10 36.25 12.46 38.80
N PHE A 11 35.75 13.52 39.44
CA PHE A 11 34.35 13.92 39.33
C PHE A 11 33.98 14.43 37.92
N GLY A 12 34.85 15.16 37.29
CA GLY A 12 34.66 15.58 35.89
C GLY A 12 34.66 14.41 34.93
N MET A 13 35.52 13.40 35.16
CA MET A 13 35.58 12.21 34.32
C MET A 13 34.34 11.31 34.48
N THR A 14 33.81 11.17 35.71
CA THR A 14 32.55 10.46 35.94
C THR A 14 31.34 11.17 35.32
N ALA A 15 31.30 12.49 35.33
CA ALA A 15 30.23 13.27 34.69
C ALA A 15 30.24 13.11 33.16
N LEU A 16 31.42 12.98 32.54
CA LEU A 16 31.54 12.75 31.09
C LEU A 16 31.06 11.33 30.68
N VAL A 17 31.28 10.32 31.53
CA VAL A 17 30.85 8.93 31.24
C VAL A 17 29.33 8.75 31.40
N SER A 18 28.69 9.50 32.31
CA SER A 18 27.25 9.46 32.53
C SER A 18 26.42 10.19 31.49
N SER A 19 27.08 10.91 30.56
CA SER A 19 26.42 11.65 29.48
C SER A 19 25.92 10.78 28.33
N CYS A 20 26.27 9.50 28.27
CA CYS A 20 25.77 8.60 27.25
C CYS A 20 24.31 8.24 27.54
N HIS A 21 23.39 8.81 26.76
CA HIS A 21 21.98 8.49 26.81
C HIS A 21 21.61 7.61 25.60
N ASP A 22 20.71 6.65 25.83
CA ASP A 22 20.18 5.80 24.77
C ASP A 22 19.36 6.65 23.79
N LYS A 23 19.84 6.76 22.55
CA LYS A 23 19.19 7.55 21.50
C LYS A 23 17.91 6.88 20.94
N SER A 24 17.68 5.62 21.28
CA SER A 24 16.48 4.88 20.88
C SER A 24 15.31 5.12 21.84
N ALA A 25 15.59 5.63 23.03
CA ALA A 25 14.59 5.95 24.03
C ALA A 25 14.41 7.48 24.16
N PRO A 26 13.18 7.95 24.32
CA PRO A 26 12.92 9.36 24.57
C PRO A 26 13.57 9.84 25.88
N ASN A 27 13.95 11.12 25.91
CA ASN A 27 14.52 11.74 27.10
C ASN A 27 13.48 11.92 28.19
N TYR A 28 13.91 12.02 29.46
CA TYR A 28 13.02 12.36 30.56
C TYR A 28 12.36 13.72 30.34
N GLN A 29 11.06 13.78 30.58
CA GLN A 29 10.28 15.01 30.51
C GLN A 29 9.66 15.34 31.87
N TYR A 30 9.50 16.62 32.13
CA TYR A 30 8.69 17.08 33.24
C TYR A 30 7.21 16.87 32.89
N PHE A 31 6.47 16.11 33.69
CA PHE A 31 5.11 15.66 33.38
C PHE A 31 4.98 14.80 32.09
N PRO A 32 5.48 13.59 32.10
CA PRO A 32 5.43 12.71 30.90
C PRO A 32 4.04 12.08 30.66
N ASN A 33 2.96 12.76 31.06
CA ASN A 33 1.60 12.30 30.85
C ASN A 33 1.32 12.07 29.36
N MET A 34 0.76 10.92 29.03
CA MET A 34 0.47 10.49 27.66
C MET A 34 1.72 10.37 26.76
N TYR A 35 2.89 10.29 27.36
CA TYR A 35 4.13 10.06 26.60
C TYR A 35 4.16 8.64 26.02
N GLU A 36 3.67 7.69 26.78
CA GLU A 36 3.40 6.33 26.32
C GLU A 36 1.90 6.11 26.30
N SER A 37 1.40 5.58 25.19
CA SER A 37 -0.01 5.24 25.07
C SER A 37 -0.37 4.11 26.03
N VAL A 38 -1.46 4.25 26.79
CA VAL A 38 -2.02 3.15 27.58
C VAL A 38 -2.77 2.16 26.69
N GLY A 39 -3.37 2.65 25.61
CA GLY A 39 -3.98 1.80 24.58
C GLY A 39 -2.93 1.15 23.68
N TYR A 40 -3.24 -0.03 23.18
CA TYR A 40 -2.38 -0.70 22.20
C TYR A 40 -2.31 0.09 20.89
N GLU A 41 -1.13 0.23 20.36
CA GLU A 41 -0.93 0.74 19.00
C GLU A 41 -1.04 -0.42 18.00
N THR A 42 -1.40 -0.10 16.76
CA THR A 42 -1.54 -1.10 15.69
C THR A 42 -0.26 -1.95 15.58
N TYR A 43 -0.42 -3.25 15.61
CA TYR A 43 0.66 -4.26 15.59
C TYR A 43 1.60 -4.25 16.81
N SER A 44 1.21 -3.63 17.91
CA SER A 44 1.99 -3.67 19.16
C SER A 44 2.01 -5.07 19.78
N GLU A 45 2.94 -5.28 20.69
CA GLU A 45 2.94 -6.48 21.53
C GLU A 45 1.77 -6.45 22.51
N SER A 46 1.12 -7.59 22.73
CA SER A 46 0.01 -7.73 23.69
C SER A 46 0.10 -9.04 24.46
N ALA A 47 0.16 -8.94 25.78
CA ALA A 47 0.12 -10.09 26.66
C ALA A 47 -1.29 -10.74 26.76
N ALA A 48 -2.33 -10.10 26.21
CA ALA A 48 -3.69 -10.62 26.21
C ALA A 48 -3.88 -11.79 25.25
N PHE A 49 -3.05 -11.90 24.22
CA PHE A 49 -3.15 -12.93 23.20
C PHE A 49 -1.99 -13.94 23.28
N LYS A 50 -2.28 -15.20 22.96
CA LYS A 50 -1.30 -16.29 23.05
C LYS A 50 -0.08 -16.12 22.14
N ASP A 51 -0.25 -15.46 21.00
CA ASP A 51 0.79 -15.15 20.03
C ASP A 51 1.56 -13.86 20.34
N GLY A 52 1.21 -13.19 21.44
CA GLY A 52 1.88 -11.97 21.88
C GLY A 52 1.65 -10.74 21.01
N LYS A 53 0.67 -10.77 20.09
CA LYS A 53 0.41 -9.69 19.13
C LYS A 53 -0.99 -9.11 19.33
N GLU A 54 -1.10 -7.79 19.24
CA GLU A 54 -2.40 -7.11 19.23
C GLU A 54 -3.17 -7.36 17.94
N GLY A 55 -2.50 -7.30 16.81
CA GLY A 55 -3.08 -7.52 15.49
C GLY A 55 -3.45 -9.00 15.27
N GLN A 56 -4.69 -9.34 15.56
CA GLN A 56 -5.21 -10.70 15.40
C GLN A 56 -5.80 -10.91 14.00
N LEU A 57 -5.65 -12.13 13.47
CA LEU A 57 -6.36 -12.53 12.26
C LEU A 57 -7.86 -12.64 12.55
N PRO A 58 -8.73 -12.33 11.58
CA PRO A 58 -10.16 -12.57 11.71
C PRO A 58 -10.46 -14.04 12.04
N VAL A 59 -11.56 -14.28 12.76
CA VAL A 59 -12.00 -15.65 13.07
C VAL A 59 -12.24 -16.41 11.76
N ALA A 60 -11.74 -17.64 11.70
CA ALA A 60 -11.89 -18.48 10.51
C ALA A 60 -13.36 -18.61 10.10
N GLY A 61 -13.64 -18.48 8.80
CA GLY A 61 -15.00 -18.52 8.25
C GLY A 61 -15.78 -17.21 8.33
N THR A 62 -15.20 -16.13 8.87
CA THR A 62 -15.84 -14.81 8.83
C THR A 62 -15.63 -14.14 7.47
N ILE A 63 -16.64 -13.41 7.04
CA ILE A 63 -16.60 -12.58 5.83
C ILE A 63 -16.51 -11.12 6.29
N ASN A 64 -15.51 -10.40 5.80
CA ASN A 64 -15.33 -8.98 6.13
C ASN A 64 -16.47 -8.13 5.54
N ARG A 65 -16.81 -7.05 6.22
CA ARG A 65 -17.81 -6.09 5.74
C ARG A 65 -17.33 -5.47 4.42
N GLY A 66 -18.21 -5.42 3.43
CA GLY A 66 -17.89 -4.91 2.09
C GLY A 66 -17.20 -5.92 1.17
N PHE A 67 -17.09 -7.18 1.59
CA PHE A 67 -16.63 -8.24 0.69
C PHE A 67 -17.66 -8.47 -0.41
N GLU A 68 -17.21 -8.36 -1.65
CA GLU A 68 -17.98 -8.72 -2.84
C GLU A 68 -17.33 -9.95 -3.50
N PRO A 69 -18.09 -11.03 -3.70
CA PRO A 69 -17.56 -12.23 -4.36
C PRO A 69 -17.03 -11.91 -5.75
N TYR A 70 -15.90 -12.51 -6.09
CA TYR A 70 -15.33 -12.46 -7.43
C TYR A 70 -15.11 -13.88 -7.93
N GLU A 71 -15.91 -14.30 -8.90
CA GLU A 71 -16.06 -15.70 -9.32
C GLU A 71 -14.91 -16.22 -10.20
N TYR A 72 -14.03 -15.33 -10.68
CA TYR A 72 -12.91 -15.69 -11.54
C TYR A 72 -11.67 -15.98 -10.71
N GLU A 73 -11.12 -17.18 -10.86
CA GLU A 73 -9.94 -17.61 -10.11
C GLU A 73 -8.69 -16.84 -10.49
N ASN A 74 -7.74 -16.71 -9.56
CA ASN A 74 -6.41 -16.19 -9.82
C ASN A 74 -5.56 -17.22 -10.59
N SER A 75 -5.89 -17.42 -11.85
CA SER A 75 -5.22 -18.36 -12.75
C SER A 75 -5.21 -17.82 -14.19
N PRO A 76 -4.33 -18.34 -15.08
CA PRO A 76 -4.37 -17.99 -16.50
C PRO A 76 -5.72 -18.27 -17.15
N ALA A 77 -6.39 -19.36 -16.78
CA ALA A 77 -7.72 -19.69 -17.26
C ALA A 77 -8.77 -18.69 -16.77
N GLY A 78 -8.72 -18.30 -15.49
CA GLY A 78 -9.58 -17.26 -14.90
C GLY A 78 -9.39 -15.92 -15.58
N TYR A 79 -8.15 -15.54 -15.90
CA TYR A 79 -7.86 -14.33 -16.66
C TYR A 79 -8.50 -14.33 -18.05
N GLU A 80 -8.34 -15.41 -18.83
CA GLU A 80 -8.93 -15.51 -20.19
C GLU A 80 -10.46 -15.54 -20.13
N LEU A 81 -11.05 -16.19 -19.11
CA LEU A 81 -12.49 -16.20 -18.90
C LEU A 81 -13.01 -14.80 -18.53
N ALA A 82 -12.35 -14.10 -17.62
CA ALA A 82 -12.69 -12.71 -17.27
C ALA A 82 -12.57 -11.78 -18.47
N LYS A 83 -11.49 -11.91 -19.26
CA LYS A 83 -11.28 -11.15 -20.49
C LYS A 83 -12.40 -11.35 -21.51
N ALA A 84 -12.90 -12.56 -21.65
CA ALA A 84 -13.92 -12.91 -22.63
C ALA A 84 -15.34 -12.51 -22.20
N SER A 85 -15.69 -12.69 -20.92
CA SER A 85 -17.07 -12.64 -20.46
C SER A 85 -17.38 -11.58 -19.41
N LEU A 86 -16.40 -11.14 -18.64
CA LEU A 86 -16.64 -10.19 -17.54
C LEU A 86 -16.88 -8.78 -18.08
N LYS A 87 -18.02 -8.19 -17.68
CA LYS A 87 -18.44 -6.85 -18.07
C LYS A 87 -18.56 -5.94 -16.86
N SER A 88 -18.25 -4.67 -17.07
CA SER A 88 -18.40 -3.65 -16.04
C SER A 88 -19.87 -3.43 -15.69
N PRO A 89 -20.23 -3.41 -14.41
CA PRO A 89 -21.56 -3.10 -13.95
C PRO A 89 -21.88 -1.59 -13.94
N LEU A 90 -20.88 -0.72 -14.23
CA LEU A 90 -21.02 0.72 -14.17
C LEU A 90 -22.04 1.24 -15.19
N ASP A 91 -22.88 2.16 -14.76
CA ASP A 91 -23.78 2.90 -15.65
C ASP A 91 -23.03 4.01 -16.42
N SER A 92 -23.75 4.70 -17.30
CA SER A 92 -23.16 5.77 -18.14
C SER A 92 -22.72 7.00 -17.35
N ILE A 93 -23.35 7.28 -16.21
CA ILE A 93 -23.00 8.41 -15.34
C ILE A 93 -21.70 8.09 -14.60
N GLU A 94 -21.61 6.91 -14.04
CA GLU A 94 -20.44 6.43 -13.34
C GLU A 94 -19.21 6.36 -14.26
N ARG A 95 -19.37 5.87 -15.49
CA ARG A 95 -18.31 5.83 -16.54
C ARG A 95 -17.82 7.22 -16.94
N SER A 96 -18.68 8.24 -16.85
CA SER A 96 -18.29 9.64 -17.12
C SER A 96 -17.60 10.33 -15.95
N SER A 97 -17.55 9.70 -14.80
CA SER A 97 -16.96 10.23 -13.56
C SER A 97 -15.45 10.46 -13.70
N GLU A 98 -14.97 11.61 -13.21
CA GLU A 98 -13.53 11.89 -13.10
C GLU A 98 -12.83 11.04 -12.03
N LYS A 99 -13.58 10.32 -11.19
CA LYS A 99 -13.03 9.52 -10.09
C LYS A 99 -12.09 8.42 -10.58
N GLY A 100 -12.40 7.77 -11.69
CA GLY A 100 -11.52 6.76 -12.30
C GLY A 100 -10.15 7.32 -12.69
N LYS A 101 -10.13 8.56 -13.21
CA LYS A 101 -8.90 9.29 -13.53
C LYS A 101 -8.11 9.62 -12.26
N GLU A 102 -8.74 10.17 -11.23
CA GLU A 102 -8.09 10.48 -9.95
C GLU A 102 -7.41 9.25 -9.35
N LEU A 103 -8.12 8.12 -9.31
CA LEU A 103 -7.58 6.87 -8.79
C LEU A 103 -6.41 6.34 -9.64
N PHE A 104 -6.51 6.45 -10.96
CA PHE A 104 -5.42 6.08 -11.86
C PHE A 104 -4.17 6.96 -11.63
N GLU A 105 -4.34 8.25 -11.43
CA GLU A 105 -3.26 9.19 -11.14
C GLU A 105 -2.58 8.90 -9.79
N ILE A 106 -3.32 8.40 -8.81
CA ILE A 106 -2.76 8.02 -7.51
C ILE A 106 -1.98 6.69 -7.58
N TYR A 107 -2.57 5.65 -8.16
CA TYR A 107 -2.07 4.29 -8.02
C TYR A 107 -1.33 3.73 -9.25
N CYS A 108 -1.59 4.25 -10.46
CA CYS A 108 -1.21 3.60 -11.70
C CYS A 108 -0.21 4.40 -12.54
N ILE A 109 -0.30 5.75 -12.52
CA ILE A 109 0.47 6.65 -13.39
C ILE A 109 1.98 6.48 -13.25
N SER A 110 2.47 6.12 -12.05
CA SER A 110 3.89 5.97 -11.76
C SER A 110 4.59 4.93 -12.64
N CYS A 111 3.86 3.90 -13.05
CA CYS A 111 4.34 2.84 -13.96
C CYS A 111 3.78 2.99 -15.36
N HIS A 112 2.46 3.24 -15.50
CA HIS A 112 1.77 3.23 -16.79
C HIS A 112 1.87 4.55 -17.58
N GLY A 113 2.28 5.65 -16.92
CA GLY A 113 2.30 6.98 -17.51
C GLY A 113 0.92 7.61 -17.63
N ALA A 114 0.86 8.93 -17.77
CA ALA A 114 -0.40 9.68 -17.82
C ALA A 114 -1.29 9.30 -19.03
N ALA A 115 -0.68 8.91 -20.13
CA ALA A 115 -1.38 8.48 -21.34
C ALA A 115 -1.58 6.96 -21.42
N GLY A 116 -1.13 6.17 -20.44
CA GLY A 116 -1.19 4.71 -20.52
C GLY A 116 -0.20 4.07 -21.53
N ASN A 117 0.83 4.80 -21.90
CA ASN A 117 1.85 4.38 -22.88
C ASN A 117 2.99 3.53 -22.28
N GLY A 118 2.90 3.17 -21.02
CA GLY A 118 3.91 2.38 -20.31
C GLY A 118 5.18 3.17 -19.95
N LYS A 119 5.17 4.50 -20.07
CA LYS A 119 6.32 5.38 -19.78
C LYS A 119 6.08 6.20 -18.51
N GLY A 120 5.73 5.52 -17.42
CA GLY A 120 5.63 6.15 -16.12
C GLY A 120 7.01 6.45 -15.52
N LYS A 121 7.03 7.28 -14.49
CA LYS A 121 8.27 7.77 -13.86
C LYS A 121 9.20 6.66 -13.37
N LEU A 122 8.63 5.55 -12.89
CA LEU A 122 9.42 4.40 -12.43
C LEU A 122 10.03 3.62 -13.60
N VAL A 123 9.36 3.59 -14.76
CA VAL A 123 9.89 2.98 -15.99
C VAL A 123 10.99 3.84 -16.59
N GLU A 124 10.80 5.16 -16.68
CA GLU A 124 11.81 6.11 -17.14
C GLU A 124 13.11 6.05 -16.30
N ARG A 125 12.97 5.74 -15.01
CA ARG A 125 14.10 5.57 -14.09
C ARG A 125 14.64 4.13 -14.03
N GLU A 126 14.21 3.27 -14.92
CA GLU A 126 14.64 1.86 -15.01
C GLU A 126 14.40 1.06 -13.71
N LYS A 127 13.44 1.47 -12.88
CA LYS A 127 13.06 0.75 -11.66
C LYS A 127 12.08 -0.39 -11.94
N PHE A 128 11.29 -0.25 -13.01
CA PHE A 128 10.39 -1.29 -13.52
C PHE A 128 10.57 -1.42 -15.03
N LEU A 129 10.63 -2.67 -15.50
CA LEU A 129 10.75 -2.99 -16.90
C LEU A 129 9.50 -3.72 -17.40
N GLY A 130 9.23 -3.62 -18.69
CA GLY A 130 8.17 -4.41 -19.35
C GLY A 130 6.75 -3.94 -19.06
N VAL A 131 6.55 -2.69 -18.59
CA VAL A 131 5.21 -2.11 -18.50
C VAL A 131 4.69 -1.85 -19.91
N PRO A 132 3.57 -2.49 -20.32
CA PRO A 132 3.11 -2.40 -21.70
C PRO A 132 2.43 -1.05 -21.97
N ASN A 133 2.52 -0.62 -23.23
CA ASN A 133 1.62 0.37 -23.78
C ASN A 133 0.23 -0.27 -23.94
N TYR A 134 -0.84 0.40 -23.55
CA TYR A 134 -2.20 -0.12 -23.68
C TYR A 134 -2.64 -0.31 -25.13
N ALA A 135 -2.12 0.47 -26.07
CA ALA A 135 -2.39 0.30 -27.51
C ALA A 135 -1.97 -1.08 -28.00
N ASP A 136 -0.84 -1.61 -27.52
CA ASP A 136 -0.24 -2.85 -28.00
C ASP A 136 -0.89 -4.11 -27.42
N ARG A 137 -1.90 -3.98 -26.58
CA ARG A 137 -2.52 -5.09 -25.86
C ARG A 137 -4.01 -5.21 -26.16
N PRO A 138 -4.51 -6.43 -26.42
CA PRO A 138 -5.94 -6.68 -26.60
C PRO A 138 -6.64 -6.78 -25.23
N ILE A 139 -6.58 -5.67 -24.46
CA ILE A 139 -7.22 -5.58 -23.15
C ILE A 139 -8.71 -5.30 -23.27
N THR A 140 -9.49 -5.86 -22.35
CA THR A 140 -10.93 -5.64 -22.18
C THR A 140 -11.20 -5.15 -20.77
N GLU A 141 -12.40 -4.63 -20.50
CA GLU A 141 -12.81 -4.21 -19.15
C GLU A 141 -12.62 -5.33 -18.11
N GLY A 142 -13.00 -6.56 -18.46
CA GLY A 142 -12.83 -7.72 -17.58
C GLY A 142 -11.36 -8.10 -17.35
N SER A 143 -10.51 -8.04 -18.39
CA SER A 143 -9.10 -8.34 -18.22
C SER A 143 -8.38 -7.30 -17.36
N VAL A 144 -8.71 -6.02 -17.51
CA VAL A 144 -8.14 -4.94 -16.70
C VAL A 144 -8.57 -5.08 -15.25
N PHE A 145 -9.87 -5.31 -15.01
CA PHE A 145 -10.39 -5.53 -13.66
C PHE A 145 -9.73 -6.74 -12.97
N HIS A 146 -9.56 -7.84 -13.69
CA HIS A 146 -8.91 -9.05 -13.19
C HIS A 146 -7.46 -8.78 -12.78
N VAL A 147 -6.69 -8.06 -13.63
CA VAL A 147 -5.30 -7.70 -13.33
C VAL A 147 -5.19 -6.74 -12.15
N ILE A 148 -6.07 -5.74 -12.06
CA ILE A 148 -6.11 -4.85 -10.89
C ILE A 148 -6.43 -5.64 -9.61
N THR A 149 -7.28 -6.66 -9.70
CA THR A 149 -7.70 -7.48 -8.57
C THR A 149 -6.60 -8.40 -8.07
N TYR A 150 -5.92 -9.11 -8.94
CA TYR A 150 -4.96 -10.15 -8.56
C TYR A 150 -3.50 -9.79 -8.79
N GLY A 151 -3.25 -8.81 -9.66
CA GLY A 151 -1.92 -8.53 -10.19
C GLY A 151 -1.59 -9.40 -11.40
N LEU A 152 -0.49 -9.06 -12.06
CA LEU A 152 0.07 -9.86 -13.17
C LEU A 152 1.57 -9.60 -13.28
N ASN A 153 2.38 -10.65 -13.26
CA ASN A 153 3.84 -10.57 -13.28
C ASN A 153 4.39 -9.66 -12.16
N SER A 154 5.02 -8.54 -12.51
CA SER A 154 5.55 -7.56 -11.55
C SER A 154 4.49 -6.58 -11.00
N MET A 155 3.30 -6.54 -11.57
CA MET A 155 2.20 -5.72 -11.06
C MET A 155 1.52 -6.43 -9.89
N GLY A 156 1.56 -5.82 -8.70
CA GLY A 156 0.86 -6.34 -7.52
C GLY A 156 -0.66 -6.15 -7.59
N SER A 157 -1.38 -6.88 -6.75
CA SER A 157 -2.82 -6.66 -6.52
C SER A 157 -3.08 -5.28 -5.91
N HIS A 158 -4.13 -4.62 -6.36
CA HIS A 158 -4.63 -3.36 -5.79
C HIS A 158 -5.97 -3.55 -5.05
N ALA A 159 -6.37 -4.79 -4.80
CA ALA A 159 -7.63 -5.09 -4.12
C ALA A 159 -7.70 -4.59 -2.66
N ASN A 160 -6.54 -4.35 -2.03
CA ASN A 160 -6.48 -3.80 -0.68
C ASN A 160 -6.54 -2.26 -0.65
N GLN A 161 -6.23 -1.61 -1.76
CA GLN A 161 -6.23 -0.15 -1.89
C GLN A 161 -7.52 0.38 -2.51
N LEU A 162 -8.12 -0.40 -3.40
CA LEU A 162 -9.30 -0.05 -4.18
C LEU A 162 -10.42 -1.05 -3.90
N ASN A 163 -11.60 -0.57 -3.53
CA ASN A 163 -12.78 -1.42 -3.46
C ASN A 163 -13.24 -1.87 -4.86
N THR A 164 -14.21 -2.76 -4.94
CA THR A 164 -14.67 -3.34 -6.21
C THR A 164 -15.17 -2.28 -7.19
N HIS A 165 -15.96 -1.33 -6.69
CA HIS A 165 -16.49 -0.23 -7.50
C HIS A 165 -15.37 0.67 -8.06
N GLU A 166 -14.39 1.03 -7.22
CA GLU A 166 -13.24 1.84 -7.62
C GLU A 166 -12.37 1.13 -8.65
N ARG A 167 -12.19 -0.18 -8.52
CA ARG A 167 -11.47 -0.98 -9.55
C ARG A 167 -12.17 -0.93 -10.90
N TRP A 168 -13.50 -0.93 -10.93
CA TRP A 168 -14.26 -0.75 -12.16
C TRP A 168 -14.10 0.63 -12.77
N LEU A 169 -14.14 1.69 -11.95
CA LEU A 169 -13.88 3.06 -12.43
C LEU A 169 -12.50 3.21 -13.05
N VAL A 170 -11.48 2.61 -12.44
CA VAL A 170 -10.11 2.59 -13.00
C VAL A 170 -10.06 1.77 -14.29
N ALA A 171 -10.71 0.60 -14.35
CA ALA A 171 -10.73 -0.24 -15.54
C ALA A 171 -11.37 0.49 -16.73
N ASP A 172 -12.46 1.20 -16.50
CA ASP A 172 -13.11 2.03 -17.53
C ASP A 172 -12.20 3.17 -18.00
N TYR A 173 -11.53 3.86 -17.07
CA TYR A 173 -10.59 4.92 -17.42
C TYR A 173 -9.39 4.38 -18.23
N VAL A 174 -8.87 3.20 -17.91
CA VAL A 174 -7.81 2.54 -18.70
C VAL A 174 -8.26 2.29 -20.15
N LEU A 175 -9.50 1.83 -20.36
CA LEU A 175 -10.04 1.66 -21.71
C LEU A 175 -10.24 2.99 -22.44
N LYS A 176 -10.63 4.04 -21.73
CA LYS A 176 -10.68 5.40 -22.28
C LYS A 176 -9.28 5.86 -22.73
N LEU A 177 -8.24 5.68 -21.90
CA LEU A 177 -6.86 5.97 -22.31
C LEU A 177 -6.45 5.17 -23.54
N LYS A 178 -6.74 3.87 -23.56
CA LYS A 178 -6.45 3.02 -24.71
C LYS A 178 -7.09 3.53 -26.00
N SER A 179 -8.31 4.03 -25.93
CA SER A 179 -9.01 4.57 -27.12
C SER A 179 -8.42 5.88 -27.66
N GLN A 180 -7.54 6.52 -26.89
CA GLN A 180 -6.87 7.78 -27.23
C GLN A 180 -5.45 7.58 -27.77
N LEU A 181 -4.93 6.35 -27.70
CA LEU A 181 -3.61 5.96 -28.22
C LEU A 181 -3.68 5.43 -29.64
#